data_3c0795613d52fb7530b81866b2e0cabf
#
_entry.id   3c0795613d52fb7530b81866b2e0cabf
#
_cell.length_a   1.000
_cell.length_b   1.000
_cell.length_c   1.000
_cell.angle_alpha   90.00
_cell.angle_beta   90.00
_cell.angle_gamma   90.00
#
_symmetry.space_group_name_H-M   'P 1'
#
loop_
_entity.id
_entity.type
_entity.pdbx_description
1 polymer ?
#
loop_
_entity_poly.entity_id
_entity_poly.type
_entity_poly.pdbx_seq_one_letter_code
_entity_poly.pdbx_strand_id
1 'polypeptide(L)'
;MWQQPAQQLPVRVRPVFGETALSYVFRLAEANDLDRPTLLLRALGRPNIGVSRFLLDKDYEVSLNELALRRLETFAGRPADQLRVALGNLSRVTAEPEDTPKIWLYKAHNLRNHCDRCVARLPGKPRIRVRTLLFPQLCRRHRRWLDPSTSGSRRQIDLTDTPEILTAHRRYSRLRVVNRDHHWTYVRPAAVRRRMRRAEPASPGPG
;
A
#
# COMPACT_ATOMS: atom_id res chain seq x y z
N MET A 1 -8.02 -19.77 -15.40
CA MET A 1 -6.76 -19.56 -14.66
C MET A 1 -6.89 -19.87 -13.17
N TRP A 2 -7.71 -19.14 -12.40
CA TRP A 2 -7.86 -19.40 -10.96
C TRP A 2 -8.54 -20.75 -10.64
N GLN A 3 -9.16 -21.40 -11.58
CA GLN A 3 -9.75 -22.74 -11.46
C GLN A 3 -8.69 -23.85 -11.43
N GLN A 4 -7.50 -23.57 -11.93
CA GLN A 4 -6.39 -24.52 -11.86
C GLN A 4 -5.74 -24.49 -10.47
N PRO A 5 -5.18 -25.61 -10.00
CA PRO A 5 -4.40 -25.65 -8.75
C PRO A 5 -3.28 -24.62 -8.78
N ALA A 6 -3.07 -23.93 -7.66
CA ALA A 6 -1.92 -23.04 -7.51
C ALA A 6 -0.66 -23.89 -7.31
N GLN A 7 0.43 -23.48 -7.96
CA GLN A 7 1.75 -24.09 -7.79
C GLN A 7 2.76 -23.00 -7.45
N GLN A 8 3.75 -23.34 -6.65
CA GLN A 8 4.79 -22.41 -6.26
C GLN A 8 5.59 -21.95 -7.49
N LEU A 9 5.80 -20.64 -7.58
CA LEU A 9 6.62 -20.07 -8.64
C LEU A 9 8.12 -20.35 -8.39
N PRO A 10 8.92 -20.52 -9.47
CA PRO A 10 10.35 -20.84 -9.37
C PRO A 10 11.13 -19.82 -8.55
N VAL A 11 10.89 -18.52 -8.79
CA VAL A 11 11.61 -17.43 -8.12
C VAL A 11 10.77 -16.88 -6.97
N ARG A 12 11.29 -17.03 -5.75
CA ARG A 12 10.66 -16.49 -4.55
C ARG A 12 11.09 -15.05 -4.34
N VAL A 13 10.11 -14.15 -4.21
CA VAL A 13 10.35 -12.75 -3.94
C VAL A 13 10.06 -12.44 -2.48
N ARG A 14 10.97 -11.73 -1.81
CA ARG A 14 10.73 -11.29 -0.43
C ARG A 14 9.85 -10.04 -0.45
N PRO A 15 8.70 -10.03 0.26
CA PRO A 15 7.88 -8.83 0.37
C PRO A 15 8.64 -7.73 1.13
N VAL A 16 8.40 -6.49 0.75
CA VAL A 16 8.91 -5.31 1.43
C VAL A 16 7.89 -4.85 2.47
N PHE A 17 8.35 -4.48 3.66
CA PHE A 17 7.45 -4.06 4.72
C PHE A 17 6.63 -2.81 4.32
N GLY A 18 5.31 -2.90 4.43
CA GLY A 18 4.37 -1.86 4.02
C GLY A 18 4.10 -1.81 2.51
N GLU A 19 4.66 -2.73 1.73
CA GLU A 19 4.35 -2.87 0.31
C GLU A 19 2.86 -3.17 0.11
N THR A 20 2.29 -2.66 -0.98
CA THR A 20 0.93 -3.00 -1.37
C THR A 20 0.85 -4.42 -1.96
N ALA A 21 -0.26 -5.10 -1.76
CA ALA A 21 -0.43 -6.46 -2.29
C ALA A 21 -0.35 -6.47 -3.82
N LEU A 22 -0.93 -5.47 -4.48
CA LEU A 22 -0.84 -5.33 -5.94
C LEU A 22 0.61 -5.16 -6.41
N SER A 23 1.38 -4.29 -5.76
CA SER A 23 2.81 -4.08 -6.07
C SER A 23 3.61 -5.38 -5.92
N TYR A 24 3.36 -6.11 -4.85
CA TYR A 24 4.02 -7.38 -4.59
C TYR A 24 3.71 -8.44 -5.65
N VAL A 25 2.43 -8.59 -6.03
CA VAL A 25 2.00 -9.54 -7.07
C VAL A 25 2.66 -9.23 -8.41
N PHE A 26 2.73 -7.95 -8.80
CA PHE A 26 3.39 -7.56 -10.05
C PHE A 26 4.89 -7.86 -10.00
N ARG A 27 5.55 -7.54 -8.90
CA ARG A 27 6.97 -7.81 -8.71
C ARG A 27 7.30 -9.31 -8.67
N LEU A 28 6.41 -10.12 -8.08
CA LEU A 28 6.52 -11.57 -8.08
C LEU A 28 6.38 -12.13 -9.50
N ALA A 29 5.46 -11.57 -10.30
CA ALA A 29 5.29 -11.94 -11.69
C ALA A 29 6.51 -11.58 -12.55
N GLU A 30 7.02 -10.34 -12.42
CA GLU A 30 8.22 -9.87 -13.12
C GLU A 30 9.45 -10.72 -12.79
N ALA A 31 9.65 -11.07 -11.52
CA ALA A 31 10.78 -11.89 -11.11
C ALA A 31 10.71 -13.33 -11.65
N ASN A 32 9.55 -13.78 -12.11
CA ASN A 32 9.32 -15.07 -12.72
C ASN A 32 9.12 -14.97 -14.24
N ASP A 33 9.56 -13.87 -14.86
CA ASP A 33 9.53 -13.63 -16.30
C ASP A 33 8.14 -13.85 -16.94
N LEU A 34 7.08 -13.50 -16.17
CA LEU A 34 5.72 -13.55 -16.71
C LEU A 34 5.50 -12.34 -17.62
N ASP A 35 5.34 -12.55 -18.92
CA ASP A 35 5.12 -11.51 -19.94
C ASP A 35 4.01 -10.51 -19.55
N ARG A 36 3.03 -10.99 -18.82
CA ARG A 36 1.89 -10.21 -18.35
C ARG A 36 1.65 -10.40 -16.86
N PRO A 37 2.15 -9.50 -16.00
CA PRO A 37 1.93 -9.58 -14.56
C PRO A 37 0.47 -9.69 -14.14
N THR A 38 -0.45 -9.19 -14.98
CA THR A 38 -1.90 -9.34 -14.79
C THR A 38 -2.39 -10.78 -14.87
N LEU A 39 -1.63 -11.71 -15.47
CA LEU A 39 -1.96 -13.13 -15.48
C LEU A 39 -1.87 -13.73 -14.07
N LEU A 40 -0.82 -13.37 -13.32
CA LEU A 40 -0.70 -13.81 -11.93
C LEU A 40 -1.84 -13.26 -11.07
N LEU A 41 -2.21 -11.99 -11.26
CA LEU A 41 -3.35 -11.41 -10.55
C LEU A 41 -4.65 -12.17 -10.84
N ARG A 42 -4.92 -12.52 -12.12
CA ARG A 42 -6.07 -13.34 -12.51
C ARG A 42 -5.98 -14.79 -12.01
N ALA A 43 -4.77 -15.30 -11.80
CA ALA A 43 -4.57 -16.63 -11.25
C ALA A 43 -4.85 -16.67 -9.74
N LEU A 44 -4.77 -15.55 -9.03
CA LEU A 44 -5.15 -15.46 -7.62
C LEU A 44 -6.64 -15.67 -7.41
N GLY A 45 -7.50 -15.12 -8.29
CA GLY A 45 -8.93 -15.23 -8.14
C GLY A 45 -9.71 -14.45 -9.19
N ARG A 46 -11.03 -14.51 -9.09
CA ARG A 46 -11.96 -13.77 -9.96
C ARG A 46 -11.91 -12.28 -9.60
N PRO A 47 -11.54 -11.38 -10.52
CA PRO A 47 -11.54 -9.95 -10.27
C PRO A 47 -12.94 -9.36 -10.35
N ASN A 48 -13.22 -8.32 -9.56
CA ASN A 48 -14.46 -7.55 -9.61
C ASN A 48 -14.56 -6.60 -10.80
N ILE A 49 -13.42 -6.21 -11.38
CA ILE A 49 -13.33 -5.34 -12.56
C ILE A 49 -12.26 -5.85 -13.51
N GLY A 50 -12.24 -5.29 -14.72
CA GLY A 50 -11.22 -5.63 -15.73
C GLY A 50 -9.80 -5.38 -15.24
N VAL A 51 -8.93 -6.37 -15.40
CA VAL A 51 -7.53 -6.30 -15.00
C VAL A 51 -6.69 -5.76 -16.16
N SER A 52 -6.01 -4.64 -15.94
CA SER A 52 -5.15 -3.96 -16.90
C SER A 52 -3.72 -3.82 -16.36
N ARG A 53 -2.74 -3.78 -17.27
CA ARG A 53 -1.33 -3.50 -16.94
C ARG A 53 -1.10 -2.11 -16.30
N PHE A 54 -2.03 -1.20 -16.48
CA PHE A 54 -1.94 0.17 -15.96
C PHE A 54 -2.45 0.32 -14.51
N LEU A 55 -2.81 -0.75 -13.83
CA LEU A 55 -3.32 -0.69 -12.46
C LEU A 55 -2.34 -0.04 -11.48
N LEU A 56 -1.04 -0.33 -11.62
CA LEU A 56 -0.01 0.28 -10.77
C LEU A 56 0.14 1.79 -11.03
N ASP A 57 -0.14 2.25 -12.26
CA ASP A 57 -0.03 3.66 -12.61
C ASP A 57 -1.25 4.47 -12.16
N LYS A 58 -2.39 3.81 -11.97
CA LYS A 58 -3.68 4.43 -11.65
C LYS A 58 -4.04 4.39 -10.16
N ASP A 59 -3.07 4.22 -9.28
CA ASP A 59 -3.30 4.15 -7.82
C ASP A 59 -4.35 3.11 -7.40
N TYR A 60 -4.36 1.96 -8.05
CA TYR A 60 -5.15 0.82 -7.63
C TYR A 60 -4.43 -0.02 -6.58
N GLU A 61 -5.23 -0.70 -5.80
CA GLU A 61 -4.83 -1.69 -4.82
C GLU A 61 -5.75 -2.91 -4.92
N VAL A 62 -5.32 -4.03 -4.38
CA VAL A 62 -6.09 -5.26 -4.37
C VAL A 62 -6.38 -5.72 -2.94
N SER A 63 -7.63 -6.14 -2.69
CA SER A 63 -8.01 -6.92 -1.52
C SER A 63 -8.27 -8.36 -1.95
N LEU A 64 -7.91 -9.31 -1.11
CA LEU A 64 -8.01 -10.73 -1.36
C LEU A 64 -8.96 -11.37 -0.34
N ASN A 65 -9.81 -12.32 -0.76
CA ASN A 65 -10.44 -13.20 0.20
C ASN A 65 -9.46 -14.28 0.68
N GLU A 66 -9.86 -15.08 1.64
CA GLU A 66 -8.99 -16.10 2.24
C GLU A 66 -8.49 -17.11 1.20
N LEU A 67 -9.35 -17.53 0.25
CA LEU A 67 -8.97 -18.46 -0.80
C LEU A 67 -7.94 -17.86 -1.77
N ALA A 68 -8.11 -16.59 -2.16
CA ALA A 68 -7.15 -15.89 -3.00
C ALA A 68 -5.81 -15.66 -2.27
N LEU A 69 -5.86 -15.42 -0.96
CA LEU A 69 -4.65 -15.28 -0.13
C LEU A 69 -3.89 -16.60 -0.02
N ARG A 70 -4.56 -17.74 0.19
CA ARG A 70 -3.91 -19.06 0.17
C ARG A 70 -3.26 -19.36 -1.17
N ARG A 71 -3.86 -18.92 -2.27
CA ARG A 71 -3.23 -19.03 -3.59
C ARG A 71 -1.97 -18.16 -3.71
N LEU A 72 -2.01 -16.92 -3.18
CA LEU A 72 -0.82 -16.06 -3.14
C LEU A 72 0.29 -16.68 -2.27
N GLU A 73 -0.06 -17.27 -1.14
CA GLU A 73 0.86 -18.02 -0.29
C GLU A 73 1.56 -19.12 -1.08
N THR A 74 0.80 -19.93 -1.82
CA THR A 74 1.33 -21.01 -2.65
C THR A 74 2.24 -20.46 -3.75
N PHE A 75 1.80 -19.47 -4.54
CA PHE A 75 2.62 -18.89 -5.60
C PHE A 75 3.91 -18.27 -5.07
N ALA A 76 3.84 -17.58 -3.93
CA ALA A 76 4.99 -16.92 -3.32
C ALA A 76 5.94 -17.89 -2.58
N GLY A 77 5.48 -19.10 -2.25
CA GLY A 77 6.18 -20.03 -1.38
C GLY A 77 6.46 -19.45 0.00
N ARG A 78 5.47 -18.70 0.57
CA ARG A 78 5.58 -18.01 1.86
C ARG A 78 4.28 -18.12 2.63
N PRO A 79 4.35 -18.34 3.96
CA PRO A 79 3.17 -18.43 4.81
C PRO A 79 2.33 -17.15 4.80
N ALA A 80 1.00 -17.30 4.90
CA ALA A 80 0.04 -16.20 4.86
C ALA A 80 0.27 -15.17 5.98
N ASP A 81 0.66 -15.59 7.17
CA ASP A 81 0.97 -14.71 8.30
C ASP A 81 2.14 -13.78 7.98
N GLN A 82 3.21 -14.27 7.35
CA GLN A 82 4.32 -13.45 6.89
C GLN A 82 3.88 -12.43 5.84
N LEU A 83 3.02 -12.84 4.90
CA LEU A 83 2.47 -11.93 3.90
C LEU A 83 1.58 -10.86 4.55
N ARG A 84 0.72 -11.24 5.51
CA ARG A 84 -0.13 -10.30 6.25
C ARG A 84 0.66 -9.26 7.03
N VAL A 85 1.78 -9.67 7.65
CA VAL A 85 2.66 -8.75 8.39
C VAL A 85 3.39 -7.78 7.46
N ALA A 86 3.84 -8.28 6.31
CA ALA A 86 4.65 -7.48 5.39
C ALA A 86 3.80 -6.57 4.49
N LEU A 87 2.67 -7.07 3.99
CA LEU A 87 1.81 -6.38 3.04
C LEU A 87 0.68 -5.67 3.79
N GLY A 88 0.73 -4.36 3.86
CA GLY A 88 -0.12 -3.54 4.74
C GLY A 88 -1.64 -3.61 4.52
N ASN A 89 -2.11 -4.33 3.52
CA ASN A 89 -3.53 -4.43 3.15
C ASN A 89 -4.16 -5.80 3.34
N LEU A 90 -3.37 -6.83 3.53
CA LEU A 90 -3.89 -8.20 3.67
C LEU A 90 -4.64 -8.45 4.99
N SER A 91 -4.53 -7.53 5.94
CA SER A 91 -5.29 -7.60 7.21
C SER A 91 -6.79 -7.33 7.06
N ARG A 92 -7.24 -6.87 5.88
CA ARG A 92 -8.65 -6.60 5.56
C ARG A 92 -9.22 -7.71 4.67
N VAL A 93 -8.99 -8.94 5.02
CA VAL A 93 -9.68 -10.05 4.36
C VAL A 93 -11.16 -9.93 4.69
N THR A 94 -11.99 -9.88 3.66
CA THR A 94 -13.45 -9.89 3.83
C THR A 94 -13.84 -11.20 4.52
N ALA A 95 -14.50 -11.08 5.66
CA ALA A 95 -14.85 -12.22 6.53
C ALA A 95 -15.98 -13.09 5.97
N GLU A 96 -16.46 -12.82 4.76
CA GLU A 96 -17.52 -13.63 4.16
C GLU A 96 -16.96 -14.96 3.67
N PRO A 97 -17.55 -16.09 4.08
CA PRO A 97 -17.21 -17.39 3.55
C PRO A 97 -17.61 -17.43 2.07
N GLU A 98 -16.65 -17.50 1.22
CA GLU A 98 -16.83 -17.57 -0.23
C GLU A 98 -16.23 -18.86 -0.76
N ASP A 99 -16.98 -19.56 -1.62
CA ASP A 99 -16.58 -20.84 -2.21
C ASP A 99 -15.54 -20.67 -3.34
N THR A 100 -15.27 -19.44 -3.75
CA THR A 100 -14.37 -19.15 -4.87
C THR A 100 -13.32 -18.10 -4.49
N PRO A 101 -12.07 -18.22 -4.99
CA PRO A 101 -11.09 -17.18 -4.80
C PRO A 101 -11.49 -15.90 -5.53
N LYS A 102 -11.57 -14.78 -4.79
CA LYS A 102 -11.94 -13.46 -5.32
C LYS A 102 -10.90 -12.41 -5.01
N ILE A 103 -10.77 -11.46 -5.91
CA ILE A 103 -9.95 -10.27 -5.76
C ILE A 103 -10.79 -9.03 -6.04
N TRP A 104 -10.66 -8.02 -5.19
CA TRP A 104 -11.30 -6.72 -5.38
C TRP A 104 -10.23 -5.68 -5.67
N LEU A 105 -10.31 -5.13 -6.86
CA LEU A 105 -9.52 -3.97 -7.27
C LEU A 105 -10.27 -2.71 -6.90
N TYR A 106 -9.61 -1.79 -6.23
CA TYR A 106 -10.19 -0.52 -5.82
C TYR A 106 -9.17 0.61 -5.91
N LYS A 107 -9.65 1.84 -6.12
CA LYS A 107 -8.78 3.02 -6.03
C LYS A 107 -8.34 3.21 -4.58
N ALA A 108 -7.04 3.23 -4.39
CA ALA A 108 -6.45 3.46 -3.09
C ALA A 108 -5.93 4.89 -3.01
N HIS A 109 -6.37 5.60 -2.00
CA HIS A 109 -5.79 6.89 -1.65
C HIS A 109 -4.52 6.67 -0.83
N ASN A 110 -3.59 7.60 -0.91
CA ASN A 110 -2.34 7.58 -0.13
C ASN A 110 -1.34 6.46 -0.52
N LEU A 111 -1.30 6.09 -1.79
CA LEU A 111 -0.21 5.27 -2.33
C LEU A 111 1.02 6.13 -2.61
N ARG A 112 2.20 5.59 -2.31
CA ARG A 112 3.49 6.25 -2.54
C ARG A 112 4.49 5.28 -3.15
N ASN A 113 5.46 5.81 -3.84
CA ASN A 113 6.62 5.03 -4.19
C ASN A 113 7.49 4.80 -2.95
N HIS A 114 8.01 3.60 -2.80
CA HIS A 114 8.98 3.31 -1.76
C HIS A 114 10.26 4.13 -1.97
N CYS A 115 11.09 4.24 -0.93
CA CYS A 115 12.33 5.00 -1.00
C CYS A 115 13.24 4.52 -2.13
N ASP A 116 13.63 5.40 -3.04
CA ASP A 116 14.44 5.07 -4.22
C ASP A 116 15.78 4.45 -3.86
N ARG A 117 16.43 4.93 -2.78
CA ARG A 117 17.68 4.34 -2.28
C ARG A 117 17.50 2.93 -1.71
N CYS A 118 16.32 2.61 -1.15
CA CYS A 118 16.00 1.24 -0.72
C CYS A 118 15.78 0.35 -1.94
N VAL A 119 15.00 0.82 -2.89
CA VAL A 119 14.67 0.10 -4.12
C VAL A 119 15.92 -0.17 -4.97
N ALA A 120 16.83 0.80 -5.06
CA ALA A 120 18.09 0.65 -5.81
C ALA A 120 18.97 -0.52 -5.36
N ARG A 121 18.72 -1.05 -4.16
CA ARG A 121 19.43 -2.24 -3.62
C ARG A 121 18.76 -3.55 -3.96
N LEU A 122 17.58 -3.52 -4.55
CA LEU A 122 16.85 -4.72 -4.94
C LEU A 122 17.22 -5.11 -6.38
N PRO A 123 17.26 -6.41 -6.70
CA PRO A 123 17.45 -6.87 -8.08
C PRO A 123 16.40 -6.25 -9.00
N GLY A 124 16.82 -5.81 -10.19
CA GLY A 124 15.93 -5.21 -11.18
C GLY A 124 15.39 -3.82 -10.84
N LYS A 125 15.71 -3.27 -9.65
CA LYS A 125 15.23 -1.95 -9.18
C LYS A 125 13.71 -1.79 -9.38
N PRO A 126 12.88 -2.72 -8.86
CA PRO A 126 11.46 -2.80 -9.16
C PRO A 126 10.71 -1.57 -8.64
N ARG A 127 9.61 -1.22 -9.29
CA ARG A 127 8.70 -0.20 -8.79
C ARG A 127 7.90 -0.75 -7.61
N ILE A 128 8.15 -0.24 -6.39
CA ILE A 128 7.45 -0.66 -5.18
C ILE A 128 6.52 0.45 -4.71
N ARG A 129 5.25 0.11 -4.59
CA ARG A 129 4.23 0.98 -4.01
C ARG A 129 4.00 0.60 -2.55
N VAL A 130 3.93 1.59 -1.70
CA VAL A 130 3.61 1.43 -0.27
C VAL A 130 2.37 2.22 0.07
N ARG A 131 1.57 1.71 1.00
CA ARG A 131 0.40 2.41 1.49
C ARG A 131 0.77 3.25 2.69
N THR A 132 0.39 4.52 2.65
CA THR A 132 0.52 5.41 3.80
C THR A 132 -0.84 5.59 4.45
N LEU A 133 -0.97 5.17 5.69
CA LEU A 133 -2.14 5.52 6.49
C LEU A 133 -1.97 6.98 6.92
N LEU A 134 -2.85 7.88 6.47
CA LEU A 134 -3.08 9.27 6.92
C LEU A 134 -1.88 10.20 7.16
N PHE A 135 -0.64 9.72 7.25
CA PHE A 135 0.53 10.49 7.64
C PHE A 135 1.73 10.23 6.72
N PRO A 136 2.61 11.22 6.61
CA PRO A 136 3.79 11.12 5.78
C PRO A 136 4.66 9.95 6.21
N GLN A 137 5.08 9.16 5.25
CA GLN A 137 6.05 8.11 5.50
C GLN A 137 7.46 8.64 5.31
N LEU A 138 8.29 8.35 6.28
CA LEU A 138 9.72 8.60 6.22
C LEU A 138 10.46 7.29 6.00
N CYS A 139 11.38 7.28 5.07
CA CYS A 139 12.43 6.29 5.05
C CYS A 139 13.46 6.63 6.14
N ARG A 140 13.35 5.99 7.30
CA ARG A 140 14.27 6.25 8.43
C ARG A 140 15.73 5.94 8.08
N ARG A 141 15.96 4.92 7.26
CA ARG A 141 17.32 4.50 6.85
C ARG A 141 18.01 5.56 6.01
N HIS A 142 17.28 6.18 5.09
CA HIS A 142 17.85 7.15 4.14
C HIS A 142 17.41 8.58 4.42
N ARG A 143 16.71 8.83 5.54
CA ARG A 143 16.20 10.14 5.97
C ARG A 143 15.45 10.87 4.86
N ARG A 144 14.56 10.14 4.16
CA ARG A 144 13.80 10.69 3.03
C ARG A 144 12.32 10.72 3.32
N TRP A 145 11.73 11.86 3.00
CA TRP A 145 10.28 11.99 2.95
C TRP A 145 9.75 11.38 1.66
N LEU A 146 8.76 10.48 1.80
CA LEU A 146 8.10 9.85 0.66
C LEU A 146 6.88 10.69 0.31
N ASP A 147 7.02 11.59 -0.66
CA ASP A 147 5.96 12.52 -1.04
C ASP A 147 4.71 11.81 -1.58
N PRO A 148 3.49 12.28 -1.20
CA PRO A 148 2.24 11.78 -1.72
C PRO A 148 1.91 12.25 -3.14
N SER A 149 2.71 13.13 -3.73
CA SER A 149 2.27 13.86 -4.89
C SER A 149 1.83 12.92 -6.01
N THR A 150 0.54 12.97 -6.31
CA THR A 150 -0.10 12.43 -7.50
C THR A 150 0.34 13.19 -8.76
N SER A 151 0.99 14.32 -8.59
CA SER A 151 1.41 15.27 -9.61
C SER A 151 2.78 14.98 -10.23
N GLY A 152 3.12 13.70 -10.44
CA GLY A 152 4.27 13.35 -11.30
C GLY A 152 5.67 13.71 -10.80
N SER A 153 5.83 14.58 -9.82
CA SER A 153 7.13 14.87 -9.24
C SER A 153 7.52 13.73 -8.29
N ARG A 154 8.35 12.84 -8.78
CA ARG A 154 8.92 11.69 -8.03
C ARG A 154 9.99 12.12 -7.03
N ARG A 155 10.02 13.37 -6.62
CA ARG A 155 11.11 13.94 -5.83
C ARG A 155 10.90 13.62 -4.37
N GLN A 156 11.61 12.60 -3.89
CA GLN A 156 11.72 12.34 -2.46
C GLN A 156 12.61 13.39 -1.83
N ILE A 157 12.12 14.03 -0.76
CA ILE A 157 12.85 15.11 -0.09
C ILE A 157 13.89 14.50 0.85
N ASP A 158 15.11 14.96 0.78
CA ASP A 158 16.16 14.63 1.75
C ASP A 158 15.92 15.43 3.05
N LEU A 159 15.95 14.73 4.18
CA LEU A 159 15.71 15.29 5.51
C LEU A 159 16.98 15.27 6.38
N THR A 160 18.14 15.15 5.76
CA THR A 160 19.41 15.10 6.50
C THR A 160 19.62 16.35 7.34
N ASP A 161 19.23 17.51 6.79
CA ASP A 161 19.38 18.82 7.42
C ASP A 161 18.18 19.24 8.30
N THR A 162 17.19 18.34 8.48
CA THR A 162 15.98 18.61 9.29
C THR A 162 15.73 17.48 10.29
N PRO A 163 16.61 17.28 11.29
CA PRO A 163 16.50 16.18 12.26
C PRO A 163 15.25 16.25 13.13
N GLU A 164 14.63 17.45 13.26
CA GLU A 164 13.39 17.68 14.02
C GLU A 164 12.25 16.86 13.43
N ILE A 165 12.14 16.79 12.11
CA ILE A 165 11.12 16.01 11.41
C ILE A 165 11.27 14.52 11.72
N LEU A 166 12.52 14.03 11.73
CA LEU A 166 12.80 12.64 12.08
C LEU A 166 12.43 12.34 13.54
N THR A 167 12.70 13.28 14.43
CA THR A 167 12.38 13.18 15.86
C THR A 167 10.86 13.19 16.08
N ALA A 168 10.15 14.13 15.46
CA ALA A 168 8.70 14.21 15.51
C ALA A 168 8.07 12.93 14.97
N HIS A 169 8.54 12.40 13.85
CA HIS A 169 8.05 11.14 13.29
C HIS A 169 8.31 9.94 14.21
N ARG A 170 9.45 9.88 14.92
CA ARG A 170 9.72 8.84 15.92
C ARG A 170 8.71 8.89 17.08
N ARG A 171 8.45 10.08 17.61
CA ARG A 171 7.44 10.30 18.68
C ARG A 171 6.07 9.84 18.22
N TYR A 172 5.65 10.29 17.05
CA TYR A 172 4.39 9.91 16.44
C TYR A 172 4.25 8.40 16.24
N SER A 173 5.30 7.75 15.73
CA SER A 173 5.29 6.30 15.52
C SER A 173 5.13 5.50 16.81
N ARG A 174 5.62 6.01 17.95
CA ARG A 174 5.41 5.40 19.28
C ARG A 174 3.96 5.51 19.73
N LEU A 175 3.33 6.66 19.54
CA LEU A 175 1.91 6.86 19.88
C LEU A 175 0.99 5.92 19.08
N ARG A 176 1.36 5.63 17.83
CA ARG A 176 0.61 4.70 16.97
C ARG A 176 0.66 3.25 17.46
N VAL A 177 1.75 2.83 18.09
CA VAL A 177 1.87 1.46 18.64
C VAL A 177 0.94 1.27 19.82
N VAL A 178 0.79 2.29 20.66
CA VAL A 178 -0.09 2.26 21.85
C VAL A 178 -1.58 2.20 21.45
N ASN A 179 -1.95 2.78 20.31
CA ASN A 179 -3.35 2.85 19.85
C ASN A 179 -3.70 1.77 18.80
N ARG A 180 -2.98 0.68 18.71
CA ARG A 180 -3.26 -0.40 17.74
C ARG A 180 -4.60 -1.09 17.95
N ASP A 181 -5.13 -1.08 19.15
CA ASP A 181 -6.37 -1.77 19.55
C ASP A 181 -7.63 -0.90 19.34
N HIS A 182 -7.48 0.38 19.02
CA HIS A 182 -8.61 1.20 18.65
C HIS A 182 -8.83 1.19 17.15
N HIS A 183 -9.91 0.54 16.72
CA HIS A 183 -10.52 0.68 15.40
C HIS A 183 -10.60 2.19 15.07
N TRP A 184 -9.68 2.67 14.23
CA TRP A 184 -9.79 3.98 13.64
C TRP A 184 -10.97 3.97 12.67
N THR A 185 -12.17 4.15 13.19
CA THR A 185 -13.28 4.66 12.42
C THR A 185 -12.81 5.98 11.81
N TYR A 186 -12.92 6.08 10.52
CA TYR A 186 -12.68 7.27 9.72
C TYR A 186 -13.33 8.46 10.40
N VAL A 187 -12.59 9.27 11.13
CA VAL A 187 -13.05 10.61 11.50
C VAL A 187 -13.04 11.42 10.20
N ARG A 188 -14.21 11.56 9.60
CA ARG A 188 -14.40 12.36 8.39
C ARG A 188 -13.82 13.76 8.63
N PRO A 189 -13.11 14.36 7.67
CA PRO A 189 -12.53 15.71 7.78
C PRO A 189 -13.58 16.83 7.98
N ALA A 190 -14.86 16.50 8.01
CA ALA A 190 -15.95 17.45 8.23
C ALA A 190 -15.90 18.19 9.59
N ALA A 191 -15.28 17.58 10.61
CA ALA A 191 -15.17 18.23 11.92
C ALA A 191 -14.11 19.35 11.96
N VAL A 192 -13.07 19.26 11.12
CA VAL A 192 -12.00 20.26 11.08
C VAL A 192 -12.43 21.48 10.28
N ARG A 193 -13.25 21.34 9.24
CA ARG A 193 -13.76 22.46 8.45
C ARG A 193 -14.75 23.36 9.23
N ARG A 194 -15.45 22.84 10.23
CA ARG A 194 -16.34 23.65 11.07
C ARG A 194 -15.62 24.54 12.07
N ARG A 195 -14.41 24.18 12.52
CA ARG A 195 -13.63 25.04 13.43
C ARG A 195 -12.95 26.21 12.72
N MET A 196 -12.54 26.05 11.47
CA MET A 196 -11.90 27.13 10.71
C MET A 196 -12.88 28.19 10.23
N ARG A 197 -14.18 27.88 10.00
CA ARG A 197 -15.18 28.85 9.61
C ARG A 197 -15.71 29.74 10.80
N ARG A 198 -15.38 29.39 12.05
CA ARG A 198 -15.76 30.22 13.23
C ARG A 198 -14.71 31.26 13.61
N ALA A 199 -13.58 31.32 12.92
CA ALA A 199 -12.50 32.25 13.18
C ALA A 199 -12.37 33.39 12.15
N GLU A 200 -13.37 33.57 11.26
CA GLU A 200 -13.41 34.76 10.42
C GLU A 200 -13.95 35.92 11.26
N PRO A 201 -13.18 37.02 11.45
CA PRO A 201 -13.65 38.20 12.14
C PRO A 201 -14.77 38.84 11.31
N ALA A 202 -15.86 39.25 12.00
CA ALA A 202 -16.95 39.99 11.41
C ALA A 202 -16.39 41.27 10.75
N SER A 203 -16.67 41.44 9.46
CA SER A 203 -16.35 42.68 8.74
C SER A 203 -17.08 43.86 9.38
N PRO A 204 -16.42 45.01 9.63
CA PRO A 204 -17.08 46.18 10.09
C PRO A 204 -18.03 46.72 9.00
N GLY A 205 -19.29 46.92 9.36
CA GLY A 205 -20.31 47.49 8.48
C GLY A 205 -19.96 48.92 8.06
N PRO A 206 -20.46 49.37 6.90
CA PRO A 206 -20.27 50.74 6.44
C PRO A 206 -21.01 51.75 7.33
N GLY A 207 -20.24 52.70 7.83
CA GLY A 207 -20.75 53.92 8.46
C GLY A 207 -21.12 54.97 7.42
#